data_2efba4faa2bfbb67f960a24e953e2aa8
#
_entry.id   2efba4faa2bfbb67f960a24e953e2aa8
#
_cell.length_a   1.000
_cell.length_b   1.000
_cell.length_c   1.000
_cell.angle_alpha   90.00
_cell.angle_beta   90.00
_cell.angle_gamma   90.00
#
_symmetry.space_group_name_H-M   'P 1'
#
loop_
_entity.id
_entity.type
_entity.pdbx_description
1 polymer ?
#
loop_
_entity_poly.entity_id
_entity_poly.type
_entity_poly.pdbx_seq_one_letter_code
_entity_poly.pdbx_strand_id
1 'polypeptide(L)'
;MDILKNGTIIDQFPIDITIDDIKNKYFKDKQEVVIKQISKEDQVGVVNGMWANMMGHGGTLPIKAKFFPCDKFLDLKLTGLQEQVMRESMHVAETLAWSLTTDEEKKKIQDKYDTADHKSGIHIHTGDGSVKKDGPSGGAAITTVLYSLLTGRKIKHEFALTGEIDLHGEVTKIGGLDSKMLGSIKAGVTSFIYPKENEKDFKTFMEKYKDDKVIEGISFYPAGQIQEVFDLLLV
;
A
#
# COMPACT_ATOMS: atom_id res chain seq x y z
N MET A 1 15.06 0.64 -35.10
CA MET A 1 15.75 -0.39 -35.91
C MET A 1 15.21 -0.49 -37.35
N ASP A 2 14.02 0.08 -37.60
CA ASP A 2 13.49 0.15 -38.98
C ASP A 2 14.22 1.16 -39.89
N ILE A 3 15.05 2.02 -39.31
CA ILE A 3 15.92 2.96 -40.03
C ILE A 3 16.98 2.25 -40.90
N LEU A 4 17.29 0.99 -40.60
CA LEU A 4 18.33 0.19 -41.27
C LEU A 4 17.82 -1.06 -41.97
N LYS A 5 16.51 -1.32 -42.01
CA LYS A 5 15.98 -2.39 -42.86
C LYS A 5 16.09 -1.97 -44.34
N ASN A 6 16.98 -2.61 -45.03
CA ASN A 6 17.27 -2.45 -46.49
C ASN A 6 18.27 -1.35 -46.89
N GLY A 7 19.10 -0.83 -45.96
CA GLY A 7 20.15 0.13 -46.35
C GLY A 7 19.65 1.49 -46.88
N THR A 8 18.39 1.80 -46.72
CA THR A 8 17.81 3.09 -47.11
C THR A 8 17.64 3.93 -45.85
N ILE A 9 18.29 5.09 -45.83
CA ILE A 9 18.09 6.11 -44.81
C ILE A 9 16.69 6.67 -45.01
N ILE A 10 15.89 6.69 -43.95
CA ILE A 10 14.58 7.38 -43.98
C ILE A 10 14.89 8.89 -44.01
N ASP A 11 14.58 9.56 -45.11
CA ASP A 11 14.84 10.99 -45.28
C ASP A 11 13.91 11.93 -44.49
N GLN A 12 13.04 11.40 -43.62
CA GLN A 12 12.13 12.20 -42.79
C GLN A 12 12.53 12.18 -41.32
N PHE A 13 13.02 13.32 -40.86
CA PHE A 13 13.24 13.60 -39.42
C PHE A 13 12.41 14.84 -39.02
N PRO A 14 11.84 14.89 -37.82
CA PRO A 14 11.89 13.86 -36.75
C PRO A 14 11.03 12.63 -37.05
N ILE A 15 11.40 11.49 -36.47
CA ILE A 15 10.58 10.27 -36.49
C ILE A 15 9.63 10.33 -35.32
N ASP A 16 8.34 10.45 -35.57
CA ASP A 16 7.31 10.38 -34.52
C ASP A 16 7.02 8.91 -34.17
N ILE A 17 7.22 8.57 -32.89
CA ILE A 17 6.86 7.26 -32.34
C ILE A 17 5.61 7.46 -31.48
N THR A 18 4.49 6.94 -31.94
CA THR A 18 3.22 7.02 -31.22
C THR A 18 3.13 5.94 -30.14
N ILE A 19 2.19 6.10 -29.19
CA ILE A 19 1.87 5.06 -28.20
C ILE A 19 1.41 3.76 -28.89
N ASP A 20 0.70 3.89 -30.02
CA ASP A 20 0.24 2.76 -30.83
C ASP A 20 1.43 2.00 -31.46
N ASP A 21 2.41 2.70 -31.99
CA ASP A 21 3.66 2.07 -32.46
C ASP A 21 4.36 1.32 -31.35
N ILE A 22 4.46 1.92 -30.15
CA ILE A 22 5.07 1.27 -29.00
C ILE A 22 4.33 -0.02 -28.66
N LYS A 23 3.00 0.02 -28.52
CA LYS A 23 2.20 -1.13 -28.13
C LYS A 23 2.14 -2.23 -29.19
N ASN A 24 1.81 -1.85 -30.41
CA ASN A 24 1.43 -2.80 -31.46
C ASN A 24 2.57 -3.19 -32.42
N LYS A 25 3.66 -2.41 -32.45
CA LYS A 25 4.80 -2.67 -33.31
C LYS A 25 6.05 -3.10 -32.55
N TYR A 26 6.45 -2.34 -31.53
CA TYR A 26 7.71 -2.59 -30.82
C TYR A 26 7.56 -3.54 -29.62
N PHE A 27 6.41 -3.54 -28.97
CA PHE A 27 6.14 -4.35 -27.79
C PHE A 27 4.94 -5.30 -27.94
N LYS A 28 4.51 -5.59 -29.17
CA LYS A 28 3.35 -6.46 -29.47
C LYS A 28 3.40 -7.83 -28.80
N ASP A 29 4.61 -8.36 -28.56
CA ASP A 29 4.82 -9.66 -27.93
C ASP A 29 5.06 -9.59 -26.40
N LYS A 30 4.97 -8.39 -25.82
CA LYS A 30 5.07 -8.21 -24.36
C LYS A 30 3.68 -8.25 -23.74
N GLN A 31 3.58 -8.99 -22.64
CA GLN A 31 2.34 -8.97 -21.85
C GLN A 31 2.04 -7.55 -21.37
N GLU A 32 0.80 -7.11 -21.58
CA GLU A 32 0.34 -5.85 -21.03
C GLU A 32 0.32 -5.93 -19.50
N VAL A 33 0.89 -4.94 -18.83
CA VAL A 33 0.88 -4.89 -17.36
C VAL A 33 -0.55 -4.55 -16.91
N VAL A 34 -1.26 -5.54 -16.44
CA VAL A 34 -2.61 -5.36 -15.89
C VAL A 34 -2.49 -4.74 -14.49
N ILE A 35 -2.92 -3.49 -14.36
CA ILE A 35 -2.99 -2.81 -13.07
C ILE A 35 -4.23 -3.29 -12.35
N LYS A 36 -4.03 -4.01 -11.25
CA LYS A 36 -5.13 -4.49 -10.40
C LYS A 36 -5.80 -3.31 -9.72
N GLN A 37 -7.10 -3.16 -9.94
CA GLN A 37 -7.89 -2.11 -9.31
C GLN A 37 -8.13 -2.41 -7.83
N ILE A 38 -8.27 -1.36 -7.02
CA ILE A 38 -8.66 -1.47 -5.61
C ILE A 38 -10.08 -2.03 -5.44
N SER A 39 -10.43 -2.46 -4.23
CA SER A 39 -11.82 -2.81 -3.88
C SER A 39 -12.76 -1.64 -4.14
N LYS A 40 -14.04 -1.93 -4.31
CA LYS A 40 -15.11 -0.91 -4.39
C LYS A 40 -15.94 -0.83 -3.11
N GLU A 41 -15.53 -1.53 -2.07
CA GLU A 41 -16.28 -1.63 -0.81
C GLU A 41 -15.34 -1.50 0.38
N ASP A 42 -15.81 -0.84 1.43
CA ASP A 42 -15.15 -0.71 2.72
C ASP A 42 -15.18 -2.05 3.45
N GLN A 43 -14.04 -2.50 3.91
CA GLN A 43 -13.89 -3.83 4.50
C GLN A 43 -13.10 -3.79 5.81
N VAL A 44 -13.46 -4.69 6.73
CA VAL A 44 -12.65 -4.96 7.92
C VAL A 44 -11.42 -5.78 7.53
N GLY A 45 -10.26 -5.38 8.01
CA GLY A 45 -9.02 -6.12 7.80
C GLY A 45 -8.50 -6.07 6.36
N VAL A 46 -8.82 -5.04 5.59
CA VAL A 46 -8.29 -4.82 4.23
C VAL A 46 -7.90 -3.36 4.06
N VAL A 47 -6.64 -3.11 3.69
CA VAL A 47 -6.10 -1.76 3.46
C VAL A 47 -5.25 -1.73 2.19
N ASN A 48 -5.21 -0.60 1.50
CA ASN A 48 -4.28 -0.38 0.40
C ASN A 48 -3.02 0.31 0.94
N GLY A 49 -1.94 -0.44 1.14
CA GLY A 49 -0.61 0.10 1.27
C GLY A 49 -0.07 0.57 -0.08
N MET A 50 1.10 1.21 -0.09
CA MET A 50 1.77 1.64 -1.30
C MET A 50 3.20 1.11 -1.37
N TRP A 51 3.66 0.80 -2.58
CA TRP A 51 5.02 0.36 -2.85
C TRP A 51 5.68 1.20 -3.93
N ALA A 52 7.01 1.27 -3.90
CA ALA A 52 7.84 1.78 -4.99
C ALA A 52 9.11 0.95 -5.11
N ASN A 53 9.74 0.95 -6.30
CA ASN A 53 11.01 0.32 -6.54
C ASN A 53 12.06 1.34 -7.04
N MET A 54 13.32 0.91 -7.11
CA MET A 54 14.45 1.75 -7.54
C MET A 54 14.38 2.17 -9.01
N MET A 55 13.52 1.54 -9.82
CA MET A 55 13.30 1.92 -11.23
C MET A 55 12.25 3.02 -11.40
N GLY A 56 11.73 3.60 -10.29
CA GLY A 56 10.70 4.62 -10.32
C GLY A 56 9.28 4.09 -10.58
N HIS A 57 9.06 2.79 -10.48
CA HIS A 57 7.71 2.22 -10.52
C HIS A 57 7.12 2.17 -9.11
N GLY A 58 5.81 2.32 -9.02
CA GLY A 58 5.06 2.23 -7.77
C GLY A 58 3.62 1.81 -8.02
N GLY A 59 2.89 1.60 -6.92
CA GLY A 59 1.49 1.20 -6.97
C GLY A 59 0.91 0.85 -5.62
N THR A 60 -0.31 0.32 -5.63
CA THR A 60 -0.97 -0.20 -4.44
C THR A 60 -0.43 -1.57 -4.06
N LEU A 61 -0.35 -1.79 -2.75
CA LEU A 61 -0.07 -3.08 -2.14
C LEU A 61 -1.25 -3.44 -1.22
N PRO A 62 -2.22 -4.23 -1.68
CA PRO A 62 -3.31 -4.66 -0.83
C PRO A 62 -2.78 -5.53 0.32
N ILE A 63 -3.06 -5.13 1.56
CA ILE A 63 -2.72 -5.85 2.78
C ILE A 63 -4.03 -6.34 3.39
N LYS A 64 -4.09 -7.63 3.70
CA LYS A 64 -5.28 -8.28 4.25
C LYS A 64 -4.93 -9.00 5.53
N ALA A 65 -5.77 -8.87 6.56
CA ALA A 65 -5.64 -9.57 7.81
C ALA A 65 -6.92 -10.34 8.15
N LYS A 66 -6.76 -11.56 8.66
CA LYS A 66 -7.88 -12.40 9.13
C LYS A 66 -7.45 -13.21 10.34
N PHE A 67 -8.38 -13.48 11.26
CA PHE A 67 -8.18 -14.49 12.29
C PHE A 67 -8.10 -15.90 11.68
N PHE A 68 -7.26 -16.74 12.28
CA PHE A 68 -7.18 -18.17 11.91
C PHE A 68 -6.95 -19.02 13.18
N PRO A 69 -7.41 -20.28 13.22
CA PRO A 69 -7.17 -21.18 14.36
C PRO A 69 -5.68 -21.48 14.52
N CYS A 70 -5.17 -21.39 15.75
CA CYS A 70 -3.80 -21.74 16.11
C CYS A 70 -3.68 -22.04 17.61
N ASP A 71 -2.50 -22.44 18.08
CA ASP A 71 -2.26 -22.82 19.48
C ASP A 71 -1.88 -21.63 20.37
N LYS A 72 -1.57 -20.49 19.77
CA LYS A 72 -1.13 -19.28 20.50
C LYS A 72 -1.98 -18.08 20.09
N PHE A 73 -2.58 -17.42 21.08
CA PHE A 73 -3.38 -16.21 20.87
C PHE A 73 -2.55 -15.10 20.19
N LEU A 74 -3.11 -14.47 19.16
CA LEU A 74 -2.52 -13.43 18.32
C LEU A 74 -1.21 -13.84 17.59
N ASP A 75 -0.90 -15.13 17.48
CA ASP A 75 0.28 -15.54 16.71
C ASP A 75 0.20 -15.07 15.25
N LEU A 76 1.30 -14.51 14.73
CA LEU A 76 1.34 -13.97 13.39
C LEU A 76 1.71 -15.02 12.35
N LYS A 77 0.82 -15.25 11.39
CA LYS A 77 1.11 -15.96 10.15
C LYS A 77 1.28 -14.98 9.01
N LEU A 78 2.43 -15.00 8.36
CA LEU A 78 2.79 -14.03 7.33
C LEU A 78 2.93 -14.71 5.96
N THR A 79 2.26 -14.17 4.93
CA THR A 79 2.36 -14.64 3.54
C THR A 79 2.43 -13.49 2.55
N GLY A 80 3.07 -13.70 1.39
CA GLY A 80 3.28 -12.70 0.34
C GLY A 80 4.74 -12.27 0.19
N LEU A 81 5.70 -13.16 0.55
CA LEU A 81 7.15 -12.97 0.38
C LEU A 81 7.69 -11.69 1.04
N GLN A 82 7.33 -11.47 2.30
CA GLN A 82 7.94 -10.41 3.11
C GLN A 82 9.37 -10.81 3.51
N GLU A 83 10.30 -9.90 3.33
CA GLU A 83 11.67 -10.02 3.82
C GLU A 83 11.80 -9.50 5.27
N GLN A 84 13.00 -9.48 5.82
CA GLN A 84 13.23 -9.32 7.25
C GLN A 84 12.72 -7.97 7.79
N VAL A 85 13.03 -6.86 7.13
CA VAL A 85 12.66 -5.51 7.60
C VAL A 85 11.14 -5.34 7.65
N MET A 86 10.44 -5.85 6.64
CA MET A 86 8.98 -5.80 6.63
C MET A 86 8.37 -6.69 7.72
N ARG A 87 8.97 -7.84 8.03
CA ARG A 87 8.52 -8.71 9.14
C ARG A 87 8.68 -8.04 10.49
N GLU A 88 9.80 -7.38 10.74
CA GLU A 88 10.02 -6.60 11.97
C GLU A 88 8.96 -5.49 12.10
N SER A 89 8.71 -4.76 11.03
CA SER A 89 7.65 -3.75 11.00
C SER A 89 6.25 -4.32 11.31
N MET A 90 5.97 -5.57 10.90
CA MET A 90 4.71 -6.25 11.25
C MET A 90 4.59 -6.55 12.74
N HIS A 91 5.67 -6.92 13.42
CA HIS A 91 5.65 -7.14 14.86
C HIS A 91 5.52 -5.83 15.66
N VAL A 92 6.15 -4.75 15.20
CA VAL A 92 5.93 -3.41 15.77
C VAL A 92 4.45 -3.02 15.63
N ALA A 93 3.89 -3.19 14.43
CA ALA A 93 2.49 -2.88 14.16
C ALA A 93 1.50 -3.73 14.98
N GLU A 94 1.80 -5.01 15.22
CA GLU A 94 1.00 -5.89 16.07
C GLU A 94 0.94 -5.36 17.51
N THR A 95 2.11 -5.09 18.09
CA THR A 95 2.23 -4.55 19.45
C THR A 95 1.48 -3.23 19.58
N LEU A 96 1.67 -2.33 18.64
CA LEU A 96 1.03 -1.02 18.64
C LEU A 96 -0.49 -1.13 18.47
N ALA A 97 -0.97 -1.88 17.49
CA ALA A 97 -2.41 -2.08 17.28
C ALA A 97 -3.11 -2.64 18.52
N TRP A 98 -2.49 -3.63 19.17
CA TRP A 98 -3.01 -4.16 20.43
C TRP A 98 -2.99 -3.14 21.57
N SER A 99 -1.93 -2.34 21.71
CA SER A 99 -1.83 -1.32 22.75
C SER A 99 -2.90 -0.23 22.62
N LEU A 100 -3.26 0.13 21.38
CA LEU A 100 -4.28 1.15 21.07
C LEU A 100 -5.72 0.65 21.19
N THR A 101 -5.93 -0.66 21.23
CA THR A 101 -7.24 -1.27 21.44
C THR A 101 -7.67 -1.05 22.90
N THR A 102 -8.91 -0.65 23.13
CA THR A 102 -9.44 -0.40 24.48
C THR A 102 -9.55 -1.69 25.31
N ASP A 103 -9.55 -1.58 26.64
CA ASP A 103 -9.66 -2.76 27.52
C ASP A 103 -11.00 -3.50 27.32
N GLU A 104 -12.07 -2.78 27.00
CA GLU A 104 -13.36 -3.39 26.68
C GLU A 104 -13.30 -4.20 25.38
N GLU A 105 -12.67 -3.66 24.34
CA GLU A 105 -12.47 -4.36 23.07
C GLU A 105 -11.53 -5.55 23.24
N LYS A 106 -10.42 -5.38 23.97
CA LYS A 106 -9.49 -6.49 24.30
C LYS A 106 -10.22 -7.64 24.97
N LYS A 107 -11.10 -7.34 25.93
CA LYS A 107 -11.90 -8.37 26.60
C LYS A 107 -12.81 -9.12 25.63
N LYS A 108 -13.52 -8.40 24.75
CA LYS A 108 -14.38 -9.01 23.71
C LYS A 108 -13.57 -9.92 22.77
N ILE A 109 -12.35 -9.49 22.40
CA ILE A 109 -11.47 -10.26 21.53
C ILE A 109 -10.99 -11.53 22.26
N GLN A 110 -10.54 -11.41 23.53
CA GLN A 110 -10.09 -12.54 24.33
C GLN A 110 -11.22 -13.55 24.56
N ASP A 111 -12.41 -13.10 24.95
CA ASP A 111 -13.58 -13.96 25.16
C ASP A 111 -13.95 -14.76 23.89
N LYS A 112 -13.66 -14.23 22.70
CA LYS A 112 -13.99 -14.87 21.42
C LYS A 112 -12.85 -15.70 20.84
N TYR A 113 -11.60 -15.28 21.00
CA TYR A 113 -10.45 -15.80 20.26
C TYR A 113 -9.33 -16.36 21.14
N ASP A 114 -9.45 -16.33 22.47
CA ASP A 114 -8.50 -16.88 23.44
C ASP A 114 -9.20 -17.68 24.52
N THR A 115 -9.95 -18.70 24.14
CA THR A 115 -10.62 -19.62 25.06
C THR A 115 -9.76 -20.86 25.36
N ALA A 116 -10.13 -21.66 26.38
CA ALA A 116 -9.42 -22.88 26.69
C ALA A 116 -9.38 -23.88 25.51
N ASP A 117 -10.47 -23.93 24.75
CA ASP A 117 -10.66 -24.90 23.65
C ASP A 117 -10.32 -24.32 22.28
N HIS A 118 -10.15 -22.99 22.16
CA HIS A 118 -9.94 -22.34 20.87
C HIS A 118 -9.10 -21.07 20.99
N LYS A 119 -7.98 -21.04 20.31
CA LYS A 119 -7.16 -19.84 20.16
C LYS A 119 -7.08 -19.44 18.69
N SER A 120 -6.96 -18.14 18.45
CA SER A 120 -6.78 -17.61 17.11
C SER A 120 -5.56 -16.70 17.03
N GLY A 121 -4.80 -16.88 15.98
CA GLY A 121 -3.79 -15.97 15.54
C GLY A 121 -4.31 -15.05 14.43
N ILE A 122 -3.43 -14.20 13.93
CA ILE A 122 -3.72 -13.28 12.83
C ILE A 122 -2.88 -13.65 11.63
N HIS A 123 -3.54 -13.96 10.50
CA HIS A 123 -2.88 -14.16 9.22
C HIS A 123 -2.86 -12.84 8.45
N ILE A 124 -1.66 -12.32 8.18
CA ILE A 124 -1.44 -11.14 7.34
C ILE A 124 -0.94 -11.61 5.97
N HIS A 125 -1.64 -11.21 4.92
CA HIS A 125 -1.26 -11.46 3.53
C HIS A 125 -1.02 -10.13 2.82
N THR A 126 0.19 -9.94 2.29
CA THR A 126 0.48 -8.84 1.36
C THR A 126 0.33 -9.35 -0.05
N GLY A 127 -0.57 -8.73 -0.81
CA GLY A 127 -0.91 -9.17 -2.18
C GLY A 127 0.32 -9.34 -3.08
N ASP A 128 0.12 -10.10 -4.17
CA ASP A 128 1.16 -10.44 -5.15
C ASP A 128 2.32 -11.29 -4.60
N GLY A 129 2.00 -12.56 -4.29
CA GLY A 129 2.93 -13.53 -3.71
C GLY A 129 4.15 -13.89 -4.57
N SER A 130 4.22 -13.43 -5.83
CA SER A 130 5.36 -13.66 -6.72
C SER A 130 6.48 -12.64 -6.61
N VAL A 131 6.24 -11.51 -5.93
CA VAL A 131 7.22 -10.40 -5.80
C VAL A 131 7.65 -10.27 -4.36
N LYS A 132 8.96 -10.29 -4.12
CA LYS A 132 9.54 -10.01 -2.81
C LYS A 132 9.25 -8.58 -2.39
N LYS A 133 8.92 -8.41 -1.11
CA LYS A 133 8.58 -7.12 -0.50
C LYS A 133 9.44 -6.91 0.72
N ASP A 134 10.10 -5.78 0.79
CA ASP A 134 10.87 -5.37 1.95
C ASP A 134 10.71 -3.87 2.22
N GLY A 135 11.12 -3.44 3.41
CA GLY A 135 11.07 -2.07 3.84
C GLY A 135 9.99 -1.78 4.89
N PRO A 136 10.26 -0.80 5.76
CA PRO A 136 9.39 -0.46 6.89
C PRO A 136 8.21 0.43 6.50
N SER A 137 8.17 0.95 5.27
CA SER A 137 7.18 1.95 4.81
C SER A 137 5.72 1.48 4.77
N GLY A 138 5.48 0.19 5.03
CA GLY A 138 4.15 -0.39 5.20
C GLY A 138 3.61 -0.36 6.62
N GLY A 139 4.40 0.08 7.61
CA GLY A 139 4.09 -0.03 9.03
C GLY A 139 2.75 0.60 9.41
N ALA A 140 2.50 1.83 8.99
CA ALA A 140 1.23 2.51 9.25
C ALA A 140 0.02 1.74 8.65
N ALA A 141 0.17 1.20 7.44
CA ALA A 141 -0.88 0.40 6.80
C ALA A 141 -1.12 -0.92 7.54
N ILE A 142 -0.04 -1.58 7.98
CA ILE A 142 -0.13 -2.84 8.73
C ILE A 142 -0.78 -2.60 10.09
N THR A 143 -0.41 -1.53 10.81
CA THR A 143 -1.06 -1.14 12.08
C THR A 143 -2.55 -0.89 11.88
N THR A 144 -2.91 -0.17 10.82
CA THR A 144 -4.31 0.15 10.51
C THR A 144 -5.13 -1.11 10.20
N VAL A 145 -4.60 -2.05 9.41
CA VAL A 145 -5.33 -3.28 9.08
C VAL A 145 -5.50 -4.19 10.30
N LEU A 146 -4.49 -4.24 11.18
CA LEU A 146 -4.57 -4.99 12.43
C LEU A 146 -5.58 -4.36 13.39
N TYR A 147 -5.52 -3.05 13.60
CA TYR A 147 -6.48 -2.34 14.44
C TYR A 147 -7.91 -2.47 13.93
N SER A 148 -8.12 -2.36 12.61
CA SER A 148 -9.41 -2.61 11.97
C SER A 148 -9.93 -4.03 12.26
N LEU A 149 -9.07 -5.05 12.16
CA LEU A 149 -9.44 -6.43 12.44
C LEU A 149 -9.82 -6.63 13.90
N LEU A 150 -9.05 -6.04 14.83
CA LEU A 150 -9.28 -6.16 16.28
C LEU A 150 -10.58 -5.48 16.73
N THR A 151 -10.85 -4.27 16.20
CA THR A 151 -12.02 -3.46 16.60
C THR A 151 -13.28 -3.75 15.77
N GLY A 152 -13.14 -4.42 14.62
CA GLY A 152 -14.24 -4.66 13.69
C GLY A 152 -14.63 -3.44 12.86
N ARG A 153 -13.87 -2.33 12.93
CA ARG A 153 -14.11 -1.11 12.15
C ARG A 153 -13.66 -1.31 10.70
N LYS A 154 -14.50 -0.89 9.76
CA LYS A 154 -14.16 -0.97 8.33
C LYS A 154 -13.15 0.10 7.94
N ILE A 155 -12.36 -0.20 6.91
CA ILE A 155 -11.40 0.72 6.28
C ILE A 155 -12.02 1.21 4.97
N LYS A 156 -12.02 2.51 4.76
CA LYS A 156 -12.47 3.15 3.50
C LYS A 156 -11.60 2.67 2.34
N HIS A 157 -12.23 2.16 1.30
CA HIS A 157 -11.57 1.47 0.18
C HIS A 157 -10.82 2.42 -0.77
N GLU A 158 -11.27 3.67 -0.89
CA GLU A 158 -10.70 4.68 -1.78
C GLU A 158 -9.37 5.26 -1.29
N PHE A 159 -8.97 4.94 -0.05
CA PHE A 159 -7.70 5.39 0.53
C PHE A 159 -6.56 4.44 0.23
N ALA A 160 -5.35 5.02 0.06
CA ALA A 160 -4.09 4.32 0.22
C ALA A 160 -3.17 5.09 1.16
N LEU A 161 -2.32 4.36 1.90
CA LEU A 161 -1.40 4.98 2.83
C LEU A 161 -0.02 4.35 2.81
N THR A 162 0.96 5.14 3.22
CA THR A 162 2.34 4.72 3.45
C THR A 162 2.91 5.48 4.65
N GLY A 163 3.78 4.86 5.37
CA GLY A 163 4.46 5.43 6.54
C GLY A 163 5.21 4.32 7.27
N GLU A 164 6.40 4.59 7.72
CA GLU A 164 7.04 3.80 8.76
C GLU A 164 6.35 4.09 10.10
N ILE A 165 6.33 3.15 11.02
CA ILE A 165 5.66 3.29 12.31
C ILE A 165 6.58 2.86 13.45
N ASP A 166 6.54 3.59 14.56
CA ASP A 166 7.19 3.20 15.79
C ASP A 166 6.20 2.69 16.85
N LEU A 167 6.70 2.28 18.02
CA LEU A 167 5.87 1.81 19.12
C LEU A 167 5.06 2.91 19.83
N HIS A 168 5.33 4.19 19.55
CA HIS A 168 4.57 5.34 20.05
C HIS A 168 3.52 5.84 19.05
N GLY A 169 3.45 5.23 17.87
CA GLY A 169 2.49 5.57 16.83
C GLY A 169 2.92 6.73 15.95
N GLU A 170 4.20 7.12 15.99
CA GLU A 170 4.73 8.14 15.09
C GLU A 170 4.81 7.60 13.65
N VAL A 171 4.24 8.36 12.72
CA VAL A 171 4.26 8.05 11.28
C VAL A 171 5.40 8.81 10.64
N THR A 172 6.48 8.10 10.32
CA THR A 172 7.74 8.70 9.90
C THR A 172 8.03 8.53 8.41
N LYS A 173 9.03 9.27 7.93
CA LYS A 173 9.39 9.46 6.53
C LYS A 173 9.65 8.16 5.76
N ILE A 174 9.24 8.18 4.48
CA ILE A 174 9.44 7.08 3.53
C ILE A 174 10.08 7.55 2.22
N GLY A 175 10.56 6.63 1.41
CA GLY A 175 11.07 6.92 0.06
C GLY A 175 10.05 6.66 -1.04
N GLY A 176 10.27 7.30 -2.21
CA GLY A 176 9.52 7.05 -3.45
C GLY A 176 8.06 7.49 -3.42
N LEU A 177 7.75 8.60 -2.72
CA LEU A 177 6.38 9.08 -2.55
C LEU A 177 5.68 9.35 -3.88
N ASP A 178 6.34 9.97 -4.85
CA ASP A 178 5.81 10.28 -6.17
C ASP A 178 5.40 9.02 -6.95
N SER A 179 6.29 8.03 -7.02
CA SER A 179 6.03 6.76 -7.69
C SER A 179 4.91 5.97 -7.01
N LYS A 180 4.86 5.99 -5.67
CA LYS A 180 3.79 5.38 -4.87
C LYS A 180 2.43 5.98 -5.21
N MET A 181 2.33 7.32 -5.22
CA MET A 181 1.08 8.04 -5.51
C MET A 181 0.63 7.80 -6.95
N LEU A 182 1.50 8.07 -7.94
CA LEU A 182 1.15 7.90 -9.36
C LEU A 182 0.70 6.47 -9.70
N GLY A 183 1.43 5.49 -9.18
CA GLY A 183 1.06 4.09 -9.42
C GLY A 183 -0.26 3.71 -8.77
N SER A 184 -0.58 4.28 -7.61
CA SER A 184 -1.83 4.00 -6.89
C SER A 184 -3.04 4.74 -7.48
N ILE A 185 -2.86 5.93 -8.03
CA ILE A 185 -3.91 6.63 -8.81
C ILE A 185 -4.37 5.74 -9.98
N LYS A 186 -3.45 5.12 -10.70
CA LYS A 186 -3.77 4.18 -11.80
C LYS A 186 -4.57 2.97 -11.34
N ALA A 187 -4.47 2.59 -10.06
CA ALA A 187 -5.25 1.51 -9.45
C ALA A 187 -6.63 1.97 -8.92
N GLY A 188 -6.98 3.25 -9.08
CA GLY A 188 -8.26 3.81 -8.70
C GLY A 188 -8.30 4.43 -7.30
N VAL A 189 -7.16 4.64 -6.64
CA VAL A 189 -7.07 5.36 -5.37
C VAL A 189 -7.36 6.84 -5.61
N THR A 190 -8.19 7.43 -4.75
CA THR A 190 -8.56 8.86 -4.82
C THR A 190 -8.18 9.64 -3.56
N SER A 191 -7.74 8.96 -2.50
CA SER A 191 -7.35 9.59 -1.24
C SER A 191 -6.04 9.00 -0.72
N PHE A 192 -5.08 9.86 -0.38
CA PHE A 192 -3.74 9.45 0.02
C PHE A 192 -3.39 9.95 1.41
N ILE A 193 -2.91 9.06 2.28
CA ILE A 193 -2.30 9.42 3.56
C ILE A 193 -0.79 9.18 3.46
N TYR A 194 -0.01 10.18 3.82
CA TYR A 194 1.45 10.14 3.76
C TYR A 194 2.08 10.83 4.99
N PRO A 195 3.33 10.50 5.35
CA PRO A 195 3.98 11.08 6.54
C PRO A 195 4.18 12.60 6.41
N LYS A 196 3.89 13.36 7.46
CA LYS A 196 4.17 14.82 7.53
C LYS A 196 5.63 15.15 7.20
N GLU A 197 6.56 14.28 7.57
CA GLU A 197 7.98 14.42 7.27
C GLU A 197 8.32 14.37 5.77
N ASN A 198 7.41 13.84 4.93
CA ASN A 198 7.53 13.88 3.48
C ASN A 198 6.97 15.15 2.84
N GLU A 199 6.72 16.22 3.59
CA GLU A 199 6.15 17.46 3.06
C GLU A 199 6.97 18.04 1.90
N LYS A 200 8.31 17.97 1.97
CA LYS A 200 9.20 18.42 0.89
C LYS A 200 9.01 17.59 -0.38
N ASP A 201 8.95 16.27 -0.24
CA ASP A 201 8.73 15.36 -1.38
C ASP A 201 7.35 15.58 -1.99
N PHE A 202 6.35 15.82 -1.15
CA PHE A 202 4.99 16.13 -1.58
C PHE A 202 4.90 17.49 -2.31
N LYS A 203 5.58 18.55 -1.83
CA LYS A 203 5.64 19.84 -2.54
C LYS A 203 6.25 19.66 -3.93
N THR A 204 7.35 18.93 -4.05
CA THR A 204 7.97 18.61 -5.33
C THR A 204 7.02 17.85 -6.26
N PHE A 205 6.26 16.88 -5.73
CA PHE A 205 5.22 16.16 -6.47
C PHE A 205 4.14 17.12 -6.97
N MET A 206 3.62 18.00 -6.11
CA MET A 206 2.60 18.97 -6.49
C MET A 206 3.09 20.00 -7.52
N GLU A 207 4.32 20.50 -7.40
CA GLU A 207 4.92 21.39 -8.41
C GLU A 207 4.96 20.76 -9.80
N LYS A 208 5.22 19.44 -9.85
CA LYS A 208 5.30 18.69 -11.11
C LYS A 208 3.95 18.37 -11.72
N TYR A 209 2.94 18.10 -10.90
CA TYR A 209 1.66 17.52 -11.37
C TYR A 209 0.42 18.38 -11.11
N LYS A 210 0.53 19.58 -10.46
CA LYS A 210 -0.61 20.43 -10.09
C LYS A 210 -1.56 20.78 -11.25
N ASP A 211 -1.01 20.88 -12.45
CA ASP A 211 -1.75 21.22 -13.67
C ASP A 211 -2.07 19.98 -14.53
N ASP A 212 -1.73 18.76 -14.04
CA ASP A 212 -1.97 17.52 -14.75
C ASP A 212 -3.31 16.92 -14.32
N LYS A 213 -4.09 16.45 -15.30
CA LYS A 213 -5.36 15.75 -15.06
C LYS A 213 -5.22 14.50 -14.20
N VAL A 214 -4.01 13.96 -14.06
CA VAL A 214 -3.75 12.76 -13.27
C VAL A 214 -4.07 12.94 -11.78
N ILE A 215 -4.01 14.17 -11.24
CA ILE A 215 -4.34 14.47 -9.84
C ILE A 215 -5.69 15.16 -9.65
N GLU A 216 -6.47 15.29 -10.71
CA GLU A 216 -7.82 15.88 -10.63
C GLU A 216 -8.73 15.00 -9.76
N GLY A 217 -9.37 15.60 -8.75
CA GLY A 217 -10.23 14.88 -7.80
C GLY A 217 -9.50 14.02 -6.77
N ILE A 218 -8.17 14.11 -6.67
CA ILE A 218 -7.37 13.39 -5.69
C ILE A 218 -7.19 14.23 -4.41
N SER A 219 -7.34 13.58 -3.26
CA SER A 219 -7.15 14.20 -1.94
C SER A 219 -5.90 13.67 -1.26
N PHE A 220 -5.18 14.56 -0.56
CA PHE A 220 -3.91 14.24 0.10
C PHE A 220 -3.93 14.69 1.56
N TYR A 221 -3.56 13.78 2.47
CA TYR A 221 -3.64 13.98 3.91
C TYR A 221 -2.29 13.67 4.57
N PRO A 222 -1.56 14.68 5.07
CA PRO A 222 -0.35 14.43 5.85
C PRO A 222 -0.72 13.92 7.26
N ALA A 223 -0.05 12.88 7.74
CA ALA A 223 -0.21 12.33 9.07
C ALA A 223 1.14 12.22 9.78
N GLY A 224 1.19 12.58 11.06
CA GLY A 224 2.35 12.44 11.94
C GLY A 224 2.15 11.41 13.03
N GLN A 225 0.88 11.03 13.29
CA GLN A 225 0.49 10.05 14.29
C GLN A 225 -0.53 9.07 13.71
N ILE A 226 -0.47 7.82 14.17
CA ILE A 226 -1.37 6.76 13.70
C ILE A 226 -2.84 7.06 14.01
N GLN A 227 -3.12 7.82 15.07
CA GLN A 227 -4.48 8.23 15.40
C GLN A 227 -5.07 9.13 14.32
N GLU A 228 -4.29 10.04 13.73
CA GLU A 228 -4.73 10.87 12.60
C GLU A 228 -5.09 10.00 11.37
N VAL A 229 -4.37 8.90 11.17
CA VAL A 229 -4.68 7.90 10.14
C VAL A 229 -6.02 7.22 10.42
N PHE A 230 -6.25 6.77 11.67
CA PHE A 230 -7.49 6.10 12.05
C PHE A 230 -8.72 7.01 11.92
N ASP A 231 -8.60 8.28 12.29
CA ASP A 231 -9.69 9.26 12.21
C ASP A 231 -10.11 9.53 10.75
N LEU A 232 -9.17 9.46 9.80
CA LEU A 232 -9.45 9.63 8.37
C LEU A 232 -10.06 8.39 7.73
N LEU A 233 -9.62 7.22 8.12
CA LEU A 233 -9.69 5.98 7.34
C LEU A 233 -10.71 4.98 7.89
N LEU A 234 -10.97 4.99 9.22
CA LEU A 234 -11.85 4.02 9.86
C LEU A 234 -13.31 4.52 10.01
N VAL A 235 -14.25 3.65 9.68
CA VAL A 235 -15.70 3.85 9.82
C VAL A 235 -16.32 2.76 10.69
#